data_7e73db06d1fa4a8f26d1df2f6fe6891a
#
_entry.id   7e73db06d1fa4a8f26d1df2f6fe6891a
#
_cell.length_a   1.000
_cell.length_b   1.000
_cell.length_c   1.000
_cell.angle_alpha   90.00
_cell.angle_beta   90.00
_cell.angle_gamma   90.00
#
_symmetry.space_group_name_H-M   'P 1'
#
loop_
_entity.id
_entity.type
_entity.pdbx_description
1 polymer ?
#
loop_
_entity_poly.entity_id
_entity_poly.type
_entity_poly.pdbx_seq_one_letter_code
_entity_poly.pdbx_strand_id
1 'polypeptide(L)'
;MATILERNKDMKPKKKTMQEHAQDALYREVWEDVNNEKTQQFLKKYGKHIIAGVLVIMIGVVAVQIGLRSYRASKIATAEAYETAIRNGDVNALVGLSKNTSGATSDLALFNAYIIDKDVKKLEDLAENGKTRDFRDLAKIHIVGIRGDKMTGAEVEKYLADLNTKSSPYYYTACLTIAQKYLAMDEREEANKWLDKIINDSDAPALIVADAQNIR
;
A
#
# COMPACT_ATOMS: atom_id res chain seq x y z
N MET A 1 42.61 1.77 -43.72
CA MET A 1 41.17 1.91 -44.04
C MET A 1 40.72 3.21 -43.44
N ALA A 2 40.47 4.26 -44.25
CA ALA A 2 39.95 5.55 -43.77
C ALA A 2 38.47 5.37 -43.44
N THR A 3 38.08 5.82 -42.26
CA THR A 3 36.69 5.72 -41.75
C THR A 3 35.76 6.67 -42.53
N ILE A 4 34.47 6.30 -42.61
CA ILE A 4 33.39 7.05 -43.32
C ILE A 4 33.33 8.54 -42.90
N LEU A 5 33.83 8.87 -41.73
CA LEU A 5 33.87 10.25 -41.18
C LEU A 5 34.97 11.13 -41.81
N GLU A 6 36.02 10.56 -42.36
CA GLU A 6 37.09 11.33 -43.05
C GLU A 6 36.71 11.70 -44.46
N ARG A 7 35.82 10.93 -45.13
CA ARG A 7 35.38 11.19 -46.52
C ARG A 7 34.43 12.39 -46.64
N ASN A 8 33.80 12.85 -45.54
CA ASN A 8 32.86 13.99 -45.55
C ASN A 8 33.49 15.35 -45.26
N LYS A 9 34.80 15.39 -44.96
CA LYS A 9 35.50 16.64 -44.60
C LYS A 9 35.93 17.49 -45.81
N ASP A 10 35.94 16.90 -46.99
CA ASP A 10 36.43 17.56 -48.23
C ASP A 10 35.32 18.10 -49.16
N MET A 11 34.02 17.90 -48.79
CA MET A 11 32.96 18.56 -49.53
C MET A 11 32.78 19.99 -49.04
N LYS A 12 33.54 20.91 -49.63
CA LYS A 12 33.22 22.35 -49.56
C LYS A 12 31.77 22.57 -50.03
N PRO A 13 30.92 23.20 -49.27
CA PRO A 13 29.55 23.51 -49.72
C PRO A 13 29.66 24.30 -51.02
N LYS A 14 29.10 23.76 -52.11
CA LYS A 14 28.96 24.54 -53.37
C LYS A 14 28.26 25.83 -53.03
N LYS A 15 28.93 26.98 -53.31
CA LYS A 15 28.26 28.27 -53.21
C LYS A 15 27.06 28.25 -54.18
N LYS A 16 25.85 28.32 -53.63
CA LYS A 16 24.63 28.41 -54.41
C LYS A 16 24.68 29.68 -55.24
N THR A 17 24.27 29.60 -56.48
CA THR A 17 24.18 30.76 -57.38
C THR A 17 23.07 31.71 -56.92
N MET A 18 23.17 32.99 -57.30
CA MET A 18 22.17 33.99 -56.93
C MET A 18 20.75 33.60 -57.36
N GLN A 19 20.62 32.85 -58.44
CA GLN A 19 19.35 32.29 -58.92
C GLN A 19 18.82 31.15 -58.02
N GLU A 20 19.69 30.28 -57.49
CA GLU A 20 19.28 29.24 -56.56
C GLU A 20 18.84 29.82 -55.21
N HIS A 21 19.49 30.88 -54.74
CA HIS A 21 19.04 31.62 -53.55
C HIS A 21 17.69 32.31 -53.74
N ALA A 22 17.44 32.87 -54.93
CA ALA A 22 16.14 33.49 -55.25
C ALA A 22 15.03 32.43 -55.36
N GLN A 23 15.32 31.27 -55.94
CA GLN A 23 14.36 30.15 -55.99
C GLN A 23 14.06 29.58 -54.58
N ASP A 24 15.09 29.37 -53.76
CA ASP A 24 14.91 28.87 -52.38
C ASP A 24 14.09 29.86 -51.53
N ALA A 25 14.29 31.18 -51.74
CA ALA A 25 13.52 32.23 -51.08
C ALA A 25 12.05 32.21 -51.50
N LEU A 26 11.81 32.07 -52.80
CA LEU A 26 10.45 32.02 -53.37
C LEU A 26 9.70 30.74 -52.95
N TYR A 27 10.38 29.58 -52.93
CA TYR A 27 9.81 28.34 -52.43
C TYR A 27 9.49 28.42 -50.93
N ARG A 28 10.32 29.09 -50.15
CA ARG A 28 10.10 29.28 -48.73
C ARG A 28 8.90 30.22 -48.47
N GLU A 29 8.80 31.33 -49.21
CA GLU A 29 7.70 32.25 -49.10
C GLU A 29 6.37 31.61 -49.50
N VAL A 30 6.32 30.88 -50.61
CA VAL A 30 5.14 30.13 -51.03
C VAL A 30 4.75 29.06 -50.04
N TRP A 31 5.73 28.40 -49.44
CA TRP A 31 5.51 27.34 -48.44
C TRP A 31 4.99 27.92 -47.11
N GLU A 32 5.53 29.05 -46.71
CA GLU A 32 5.07 29.81 -45.54
C GLU A 32 3.64 30.35 -45.74
N ASP A 33 3.30 30.86 -46.91
CA ASP A 33 1.94 31.35 -47.21
C ASP A 33 0.92 30.20 -47.27
N VAL A 34 1.22 29.12 -47.97
CA VAL A 34 0.32 27.95 -48.05
C VAL A 34 0.12 27.28 -46.68
N ASN A 35 1.17 27.25 -45.88
CA ASN A 35 1.08 26.69 -44.53
C ASN A 35 0.30 27.62 -43.59
N ASN A 36 0.44 28.92 -43.76
CA ASN A 36 -0.27 29.92 -42.98
C ASN A 36 -1.78 29.95 -43.31
N GLU A 37 -2.15 29.85 -44.60
CA GLU A 37 -3.56 29.75 -45.00
C GLU A 37 -4.23 28.45 -44.47
N LYS A 38 -3.56 27.30 -44.60
CA LYS A 38 -4.07 26.02 -44.06
C LYS A 38 -4.24 26.09 -42.55
N THR A 39 -3.27 26.67 -41.86
CA THR A 39 -3.31 26.83 -40.39
C THR A 39 -4.44 27.78 -39.99
N GLN A 40 -4.64 28.90 -40.72
CA GLN A 40 -5.75 29.80 -40.44
C GLN A 40 -7.11 29.14 -40.70
N GLN A 41 -7.26 28.39 -41.78
CA GLN A 41 -8.49 27.64 -42.07
C GLN A 41 -8.77 26.57 -41.02
N PHE A 42 -7.75 25.85 -40.58
CA PHE A 42 -7.86 24.89 -39.50
C PHE A 42 -8.28 25.57 -38.18
N LEU A 43 -7.63 26.66 -37.80
CA LEU A 43 -7.97 27.43 -36.61
C LEU A 43 -9.38 28.04 -36.67
N LYS A 44 -9.82 28.54 -37.82
CA LYS A 44 -11.19 29.02 -37.99
C LYS A 44 -12.22 27.93 -37.83
N LYS A 45 -11.94 26.71 -38.32
CA LYS A 45 -12.86 25.55 -38.26
C LYS A 45 -12.87 24.87 -36.89
N TYR A 46 -11.71 24.67 -36.29
CA TYR A 46 -11.55 23.85 -35.09
C TYR A 46 -11.13 24.66 -33.85
N GLY A 47 -10.78 25.92 -33.98
CA GLY A 47 -10.24 26.73 -32.88
C GLY A 47 -11.15 26.78 -31.66
N LYS A 48 -12.46 26.86 -31.84
CA LYS A 48 -13.43 26.84 -30.73
C LYS A 48 -13.40 25.48 -29.96
N HIS A 49 -13.28 24.39 -30.70
CA HIS A 49 -13.24 23.07 -30.13
C HIS A 49 -11.90 22.80 -29.42
N ILE A 50 -10.79 23.30 -29.96
CA ILE A 50 -9.47 23.24 -29.34
C ILE A 50 -9.46 24.02 -28.03
N ILE A 51 -9.97 25.26 -28.04
CA ILE A 51 -10.06 26.07 -26.81
C ILE A 51 -10.96 25.36 -25.76
N ALA A 52 -12.13 24.88 -26.21
CA ALA A 52 -13.01 24.13 -25.30
C ALA A 52 -12.32 22.88 -24.73
N GLY A 53 -11.59 22.10 -25.53
CA GLY A 53 -10.82 20.95 -25.09
C GLY A 53 -9.74 21.31 -24.07
N VAL A 54 -8.98 22.36 -24.31
CA VAL A 54 -7.96 22.88 -23.39
C VAL A 54 -8.59 23.30 -22.05
N LEU A 55 -9.73 24.03 -22.12
CA LEU A 55 -10.44 24.42 -20.89
C LEU A 55 -10.92 23.22 -20.08
N VAL A 56 -11.48 22.20 -20.73
CA VAL A 56 -11.91 20.95 -20.04
C VAL A 56 -10.71 20.25 -19.37
N ILE A 57 -9.58 20.17 -20.07
CA ILE A 57 -8.36 19.58 -19.50
C ILE A 57 -7.88 20.39 -18.28
N MET A 58 -7.84 21.72 -18.38
CA MET A 58 -7.43 22.57 -17.27
C MET A 58 -8.33 22.41 -16.05
N ILE A 59 -9.66 22.41 -16.25
CA ILE A 59 -10.63 22.18 -15.17
C ILE A 59 -10.42 20.79 -14.55
N GLY A 60 -10.22 19.77 -15.37
CA GLY A 60 -9.92 18.41 -14.92
C GLY A 60 -8.67 18.34 -14.04
N VAL A 61 -7.57 18.96 -14.47
CA VAL A 61 -6.31 19.01 -13.71
C VAL A 61 -6.51 19.73 -12.36
N VAL A 62 -7.22 20.85 -12.34
CA VAL A 62 -7.51 21.60 -11.10
C VAL A 62 -8.36 20.76 -10.15
N ALA A 63 -9.41 20.11 -10.66
CA ALA A 63 -10.28 19.24 -9.84
C ALA A 63 -9.50 18.08 -9.22
N VAL A 64 -8.63 17.41 -9.98
CA VAL A 64 -7.75 16.35 -9.48
C VAL A 64 -6.80 16.89 -8.42
N GLN A 65 -6.18 18.04 -8.62
CA GLN A 65 -5.27 18.64 -7.64
C GLN A 65 -5.96 18.98 -6.32
N ILE A 66 -7.18 19.55 -6.40
CA ILE A 66 -7.98 19.85 -5.20
C ILE A 66 -8.33 18.56 -4.47
N GLY A 67 -8.79 17.53 -5.18
CA GLY A 67 -9.10 16.23 -4.62
C GLY A 67 -7.89 15.57 -3.91
N LEU A 68 -6.72 15.59 -4.55
CA LEU A 68 -5.48 15.05 -3.98
C LEU A 68 -5.02 15.85 -2.75
N ARG A 69 -5.14 17.18 -2.77
CA ARG A 69 -4.80 18.03 -1.61
C ARG A 69 -5.72 17.74 -0.43
N SER A 70 -7.02 17.68 -0.66
CA SER A 70 -8.02 17.37 0.37
C SER A 70 -7.78 15.97 0.98
N TYR A 71 -7.52 14.96 0.13
CA TYR A 71 -7.20 13.61 0.58
C TYR A 71 -5.93 13.57 1.45
N ARG A 72 -4.84 14.26 1.02
CA ARG A 72 -3.59 14.33 1.81
C ARG A 72 -3.80 15.06 3.12
N ALA A 73 -4.51 16.19 3.12
CA ALA A 73 -4.83 16.96 4.32
C ALA A 73 -5.62 16.11 5.32
N SER A 74 -6.63 15.35 4.87
CA SER A 74 -7.39 14.43 5.71
C SER A 74 -6.51 13.33 6.31
N LYS A 75 -5.58 12.77 5.54
CA LYS A 75 -4.63 11.75 6.06
C LYS A 75 -3.69 12.33 7.12
N ILE A 76 -3.16 13.51 6.90
CA ILE A 76 -2.29 14.21 7.87
C ILE A 76 -3.07 14.51 9.15
N ALA A 77 -4.26 15.07 9.04
CA ALA A 77 -5.10 15.38 10.21
C ALA A 77 -5.45 14.10 11.02
N THR A 78 -5.72 12.99 10.33
CA THR A 78 -5.96 11.70 10.99
C THR A 78 -4.72 11.20 11.73
N ALA A 79 -3.53 11.32 11.12
CA ALA A 79 -2.27 10.91 11.74
C ALA A 79 -1.93 11.79 12.97
N GLU A 80 -2.11 13.10 12.88
CA GLU A 80 -1.92 14.04 13.99
C GLU A 80 -2.90 13.77 15.15
N ALA A 81 -4.17 13.53 14.84
CA ALA A 81 -5.18 13.17 15.84
C ALA A 81 -4.83 11.85 16.53
N TYR A 82 -4.39 10.84 15.75
CA TYR A 82 -3.96 9.56 16.29
C TYR A 82 -2.73 9.72 17.21
N GLU A 83 -1.69 10.43 16.76
CA GLU A 83 -0.49 10.68 17.56
C GLU A 83 -0.80 11.43 18.86
N THR A 84 -1.66 12.43 18.77
CA THR A 84 -2.11 13.20 19.94
C THR A 84 -2.87 12.32 20.92
N ALA A 85 -3.77 11.46 20.43
CA ALA A 85 -4.54 10.54 21.26
C ALA A 85 -3.62 9.52 21.98
N ILE A 86 -2.64 8.97 21.27
CA ILE A 86 -1.62 8.07 21.87
C ILE A 86 -0.81 8.80 22.94
N ARG A 87 -0.30 9.99 22.63
CA ARG A 87 0.55 10.76 23.54
C ARG A 87 -0.18 11.12 24.84
N ASN A 88 -1.46 11.41 24.73
CA ASN A 88 -2.30 11.79 25.86
C ASN A 88 -2.95 10.59 26.57
N GLY A 89 -2.82 9.38 26.05
CA GLY A 89 -3.52 8.20 26.55
C GLY A 89 -5.05 8.30 26.41
N ASP A 90 -5.54 9.07 25.40
CA ASP A 90 -6.97 9.32 25.21
C ASP A 90 -7.65 8.15 24.48
N VAL A 91 -8.15 7.21 25.28
CA VAL A 91 -8.88 6.02 24.81
C VAL A 91 -10.13 6.41 23.99
N ASN A 92 -10.85 7.45 24.41
CA ASN A 92 -12.08 7.86 23.74
C ASN A 92 -11.79 8.43 22.34
N ALA A 93 -10.73 9.22 22.22
CA ALA A 93 -10.27 9.73 20.93
C ALA A 93 -9.85 8.58 20.01
N LEU A 94 -9.14 7.56 20.50
CA LEU A 94 -8.74 6.38 19.72
C LEU A 94 -9.95 5.57 19.27
N VAL A 95 -10.93 5.33 20.15
CA VAL A 95 -12.18 4.66 19.78
C VAL A 95 -12.97 5.50 18.74
N GLY A 96 -12.98 6.82 18.90
CA GLY A 96 -13.55 7.73 17.90
C GLY A 96 -12.87 7.62 16.53
N LEU A 97 -11.54 7.58 16.52
CA LEU A 97 -10.74 7.38 15.29
C LEU A 97 -11.04 6.02 14.65
N SER A 98 -11.16 4.95 15.43
CA SER A 98 -11.46 3.62 14.88
C SER A 98 -12.83 3.58 14.16
N LYS A 99 -13.81 4.34 14.62
CA LYS A 99 -15.14 4.43 13.99
C LYS A 99 -15.15 5.32 12.74
N ASN A 100 -14.33 6.38 12.73
CA ASN A 100 -14.32 7.39 11.67
C ASN A 100 -13.26 7.17 10.60
N THR A 101 -12.44 6.15 10.72
CA THR A 101 -11.42 5.77 9.75
C THR A 101 -11.70 4.38 9.16
N SER A 102 -10.87 3.94 8.22
CA SER A 102 -11.04 2.65 7.55
C SER A 102 -9.73 1.87 7.48
N GLY A 103 -9.85 0.56 7.24
CA GLY A 103 -8.72 -0.34 7.07
C GLY A 103 -7.82 -0.39 8.31
N ALA A 104 -6.52 -0.56 8.10
CA ALA A 104 -5.55 -0.74 9.18
C ALA A 104 -5.49 0.42 10.18
N THR A 105 -5.79 1.66 9.77
CA THR A 105 -5.82 2.81 10.68
C THR A 105 -6.92 2.69 11.74
N SER A 106 -8.11 2.23 11.33
CA SER A 106 -9.23 1.93 12.22
C SER A 106 -8.85 0.88 13.26
N ASP A 107 -8.28 -0.23 12.78
CA ASP A 107 -7.94 -1.38 13.61
C ASP A 107 -6.78 -1.05 14.58
N LEU A 108 -5.77 -0.33 14.09
CA LEU A 108 -4.65 0.13 14.90
C LEU A 108 -5.12 1.06 16.04
N ALA A 109 -6.06 1.96 15.76
CA ALA A 109 -6.61 2.86 16.77
C ALA A 109 -7.36 2.07 17.85
N LEU A 110 -8.17 1.08 17.47
CA LEU A 110 -8.90 0.24 18.42
C LEU A 110 -7.94 -0.65 19.24
N PHE A 111 -6.92 -1.21 18.61
CA PHE A 111 -5.89 -2.00 19.29
C PHE A 111 -5.11 -1.18 20.31
N ASN A 112 -4.72 0.05 19.97
CA ASN A 112 -4.04 0.94 20.91
C ASN A 112 -4.95 1.42 22.05
N ALA A 113 -6.24 1.63 21.81
CA ALA A 113 -7.21 1.88 22.87
C ALA A 113 -7.21 0.74 23.91
N TYR A 114 -7.21 -0.52 23.44
CA TYR A 114 -7.04 -1.68 24.30
C TYR A 114 -5.68 -1.69 25.03
N ILE A 115 -4.58 -1.36 24.35
CA ILE A 115 -3.25 -1.35 25.00
C ILE A 115 -3.22 -0.39 26.19
N ILE A 116 -3.94 0.74 26.11
CA ILE A 116 -3.97 1.76 27.17
C ILE A 116 -4.84 1.30 28.35
N ASP A 117 -6.09 0.89 28.10
CA ASP A 117 -7.05 0.62 29.18
C ASP A 117 -7.25 -0.84 29.54
N LYS A 118 -6.66 -1.76 28.74
CA LYS A 118 -6.76 -3.21 28.91
C LYS A 118 -8.19 -3.76 28.84
N ASP A 119 -9.13 -3.04 28.27
CA ASP A 119 -10.50 -3.52 28.09
C ASP A 119 -10.57 -4.56 26.98
N VAL A 120 -10.69 -5.82 27.38
CA VAL A 120 -10.70 -6.98 26.48
C VAL A 120 -11.85 -6.94 25.47
N LYS A 121 -12.94 -6.23 25.75
CA LYS A 121 -14.06 -6.05 24.80
C LYS A 121 -13.63 -5.39 23.50
N LYS A 122 -12.59 -4.52 23.54
CA LYS A 122 -12.02 -3.90 22.35
C LYS A 122 -11.27 -4.91 21.47
N LEU A 123 -10.60 -5.89 22.10
CA LEU A 123 -9.99 -7.00 21.35
C LEU A 123 -11.05 -7.93 20.76
N GLU A 124 -12.13 -8.20 21.49
CA GLU A 124 -13.24 -9.01 20.98
C GLU A 124 -13.89 -8.33 19.76
N ASP A 125 -14.17 -7.04 19.86
CA ASP A 125 -14.67 -6.26 18.71
C ASP A 125 -13.68 -6.26 17.54
N LEU A 126 -12.40 -6.12 17.82
CA LEU A 126 -11.35 -6.18 16.80
C LEU A 126 -11.26 -7.56 16.14
N ALA A 127 -11.36 -8.63 16.92
CA ALA A 127 -11.32 -10.00 16.41
C ALA A 127 -12.52 -10.34 15.50
N GLU A 128 -13.70 -9.80 15.80
CA GLU A 128 -14.93 -10.04 15.05
C GLU A 128 -15.12 -9.05 13.89
N ASN A 129 -14.91 -7.77 14.13
CA ASN A 129 -15.30 -6.67 13.25
C ASN A 129 -14.12 -5.88 12.66
N GLY A 130 -12.88 -6.23 12.99
CA GLY A 130 -11.67 -5.59 12.45
C GLY A 130 -11.69 -5.53 10.93
N LYS A 131 -11.25 -4.43 10.36
CA LYS A 131 -11.31 -4.16 8.92
C LYS A 131 -10.27 -4.95 8.13
N THR A 132 -9.15 -5.29 8.77
CA THR A 132 -8.07 -6.07 8.17
C THR A 132 -7.93 -7.42 8.85
N ARG A 133 -7.57 -8.43 8.06
CA ARG A 133 -7.37 -9.79 8.58
C ARG A 133 -6.26 -9.82 9.63
N ASP A 134 -5.15 -9.13 9.37
CA ASP A 134 -3.97 -9.15 10.24
C ASP A 134 -4.29 -8.68 11.67
N PHE A 135 -5.09 -7.63 11.81
CA PHE A 135 -5.50 -7.16 13.13
C PHE A 135 -6.54 -8.06 13.80
N ARG A 136 -7.44 -8.69 13.03
CA ARG A 136 -8.34 -9.70 13.59
C ARG A 136 -7.56 -10.90 14.14
N ASP A 137 -6.59 -11.38 13.37
CA ASP A 137 -5.72 -12.49 13.74
C ASP A 137 -4.89 -12.13 14.98
N LEU A 138 -4.28 -10.94 15.01
CA LEU A 138 -3.56 -10.42 16.17
C LEU A 138 -4.44 -10.36 17.42
N ALA A 139 -5.66 -9.86 17.30
CA ALA A 139 -6.60 -9.76 18.41
C ALA A 139 -6.93 -11.15 18.98
N LYS A 140 -7.14 -12.15 18.11
CA LYS A 140 -7.41 -13.55 18.55
C LYS A 140 -6.25 -14.11 19.37
N ILE A 141 -5.00 -13.89 18.96
CA ILE A 141 -3.82 -14.33 19.72
C ILE A 141 -3.77 -13.64 21.08
N HIS A 142 -4.01 -12.33 21.13
CA HIS A 142 -4.04 -11.59 22.40
C HIS A 142 -5.16 -12.09 23.34
N ILE A 143 -6.34 -12.38 22.80
CA ILE A 143 -7.46 -12.95 23.60
C ILE A 143 -7.07 -14.29 24.20
N VAL A 144 -6.43 -15.17 23.42
CA VAL A 144 -5.91 -16.45 23.94
C VAL A 144 -4.86 -16.22 25.01
N GLY A 145 -3.96 -15.24 24.84
CA GLY A 145 -2.98 -14.87 25.87
C GLY A 145 -3.62 -14.43 27.19
N ILE A 146 -4.79 -13.79 27.14
CA ILE A 146 -5.50 -13.30 28.34
C ILE A 146 -6.40 -14.36 28.97
N ARG A 147 -7.08 -15.17 28.15
CA ARG A 147 -8.12 -16.12 28.57
C ARG A 147 -7.75 -17.57 28.42
N GLY A 148 -6.60 -17.85 27.82
CA GLY A 148 -6.17 -19.22 27.51
C GLY A 148 -6.10 -20.14 28.73
N ASP A 149 -5.86 -19.60 29.92
CA ASP A 149 -5.86 -20.39 31.16
C ASP A 149 -7.21 -21.07 31.44
N LYS A 150 -8.31 -20.49 30.96
CA LYS A 150 -9.68 -21.01 31.10
C LYS A 150 -10.14 -21.86 29.93
N MET A 151 -9.30 -22.03 28.91
CA MET A 151 -9.61 -22.79 27.71
C MET A 151 -8.84 -24.11 27.72
N THR A 152 -9.42 -25.16 27.17
CA THR A 152 -8.71 -26.41 26.83
C THR A 152 -7.83 -26.24 25.59
N GLY A 153 -6.87 -27.16 25.37
CA GLY A 153 -6.05 -27.16 24.14
C GLY A 153 -6.91 -27.18 22.88
N ALA A 154 -7.93 -28.04 22.85
CA ALA A 154 -8.86 -28.15 21.73
C ALA A 154 -9.71 -26.88 21.51
N GLU A 155 -10.07 -26.16 22.57
CA GLU A 155 -10.79 -24.88 22.45
C GLU A 155 -9.87 -23.78 21.88
N VAL A 156 -8.61 -23.72 22.31
CA VAL A 156 -7.62 -22.78 21.73
C VAL A 156 -7.37 -23.12 20.28
N GLU A 157 -7.16 -24.38 19.93
CA GLU A 157 -6.99 -24.84 18.55
C GLU A 157 -8.19 -24.42 17.68
N LYS A 158 -9.42 -24.66 18.13
CA LYS A 158 -10.65 -24.29 17.44
C LYS A 158 -10.75 -22.75 17.28
N TYR A 159 -10.40 -22.00 18.32
CA TYR A 159 -10.48 -20.54 18.29
C TYR A 159 -9.48 -19.90 17.32
N LEU A 160 -8.29 -20.51 17.21
CA LEU A 160 -7.22 -20.08 16.29
C LEU A 160 -7.25 -20.79 14.92
N ALA A 161 -8.30 -21.53 14.59
CA ALA A 161 -8.36 -22.35 13.38
C ALA A 161 -8.13 -21.54 12.09
N ASP A 162 -8.64 -20.31 12.02
CA ASP A 162 -8.48 -19.42 10.86
C ASP A 162 -7.00 -18.99 10.65
N LEU A 163 -6.18 -19.02 11.71
CA LEU A 163 -4.77 -18.70 11.67
C LEU A 163 -3.90 -19.90 11.27
N ASN A 164 -4.48 -21.10 11.25
CA ASN A 164 -3.77 -22.35 10.91
C ASN A 164 -3.57 -22.49 9.38
N THR A 165 -3.20 -21.43 8.73
CA THR A 165 -2.84 -21.39 7.31
C THR A 165 -1.61 -20.52 7.11
N LYS A 166 -0.67 -20.96 6.26
CA LYS A 166 0.55 -20.17 5.93
C LYS A 166 0.27 -18.79 5.33
N SER A 167 -0.97 -18.48 4.98
CA SER A 167 -1.38 -17.15 4.51
C SER A 167 -1.57 -16.14 5.66
N SER A 168 -1.68 -16.60 6.91
CA SER A 168 -1.68 -15.72 8.08
C SER A 168 -0.26 -15.37 8.49
N PRO A 169 0.07 -14.10 8.74
CA PRO A 169 1.38 -13.71 9.26
C PRO A 169 1.62 -14.26 10.67
N TYR A 170 0.57 -14.72 11.35
CA TYR A 170 0.61 -15.27 12.70
C TYR A 170 0.55 -16.81 12.74
N TYR A 171 0.69 -17.49 11.59
CA TYR A 171 0.60 -18.95 11.51
C TYR A 171 1.51 -19.68 12.53
N TYR A 172 2.79 -19.37 12.51
CA TYR A 172 3.74 -20.03 13.44
C TYR A 172 3.52 -19.63 14.90
N THR A 173 3.12 -18.38 15.15
CA THR A 173 2.74 -17.93 16.50
C THR A 173 1.51 -18.68 17.00
N ALA A 174 0.50 -18.89 16.16
CA ALA A 174 -0.69 -19.66 16.50
C ALA A 174 -0.32 -21.12 16.79
N CYS A 175 0.50 -21.77 15.95
CA CYS A 175 0.99 -23.12 16.17
C CYS A 175 1.70 -23.25 17.52
N LEU A 176 2.61 -22.32 17.84
CA LEU A 176 3.34 -22.29 19.10
C LEU A 176 2.39 -22.11 20.30
N THR A 177 1.44 -21.16 20.21
CA THR A 177 0.44 -20.89 21.25
C THR A 177 -0.42 -22.12 21.54
N ILE A 178 -0.87 -22.84 20.50
CA ILE A 178 -1.65 -24.08 20.63
C ILE A 178 -0.80 -25.17 21.30
N ALA A 179 0.45 -25.35 20.84
CA ALA A 179 1.37 -26.33 21.43
C ALA A 179 1.62 -26.05 22.91
N GLN A 180 1.92 -24.83 23.28
CA GLN A 180 2.12 -24.40 24.67
C GLN A 180 0.90 -24.70 25.53
N LYS A 181 -0.31 -24.51 24.99
CA LYS A 181 -1.54 -24.81 25.72
C LYS A 181 -1.72 -26.31 25.97
N TYR A 182 -1.46 -27.15 24.97
CA TYR A 182 -1.48 -28.61 25.14
C TYR A 182 -0.41 -29.09 26.15
N LEU A 183 0.78 -28.49 26.11
CA LEU A 183 1.82 -28.78 27.11
C LEU A 183 1.41 -28.43 28.54
N ALA A 184 0.76 -27.27 28.72
CA ALA A 184 0.23 -26.81 30.01
C ALA A 184 -0.83 -27.77 30.59
N MET A 185 -1.45 -28.61 29.74
CA MET A 185 -2.44 -29.61 30.12
C MET A 185 -1.84 -31.03 30.20
N ASP A 186 -0.52 -31.19 30.04
CA ASP A 186 0.23 -32.44 29.95
C ASP A 186 -0.17 -33.34 28.74
N GLU A 187 -0.79 -32.72 27.71
CA GLU A 187 -1.19 -33.37 26.45
C GLU A 187 -0.04 -33.35 25.44
N ARG A 188 1.08 -34.01 25.74
CA ARG A 188 2.34 -33.93 24.98
C ARG A 188 2.25 -34.42 23.55
N GLU A 189 1.45 -35.44 23.29
CA GLU A 189 1.29 -35.98 21.94
C GLU A 189 0.65 -34.94 20.97
N GLU A 190 -0.39 -34.24 21.43
CA GLU A 190 -1.04 -33.21 20.68
C GLU A 190 -0.12 -31.98 20.51
N ALA A 191 0.58 -31.59 21.59
CA ALA A 191 1.56 -30.50 21.51
C ALA A 191 2.65 -30.79 20.47
N ASN A 192 3.21 -32.00 20.44
CA ASN A 192 4.26 -32.36 19.49
C ASN A 192 3.79 -32.26 18.04
N LYS A 193 2.53 -32.59 17.74
CA LYS A 193 1.97 -32.39 16.37
C LYS A 193 2.05 -30.93 15.91
N TRP A 194 1.83 -30.00 16.82
CA TRP A 194 1.91 -28.56 16.51
C TRP A 194 3.36 -28.07 16.48
N LEU A 195 4.24 -28.57 17.36
CA LEU A 195 5.66 -28.22 17.32
C LEU A 195 6.34 -28.76 16.07
N ASP A 196 5.98 -29.96 15.61
CA ASP A 196 6.50 -30.51 14.34
C ASP A 196 6.14 -29.71 13.12
N LYS A 197 4.97 -29.07 13.10
CA LYS A 197 4.60 -28.11 12.02
C LYS A 197 5.55 -26.91 11.94
N ILE A 198 6.15 -26.51 13.06
CA ILE A 198 7.11 -25.40 13.12
C ILE A 198 8.51 -25.91 12.81
N ILE A 199 8.96 -26.96 13.49
CA ILE A 199 10.35 -27.44 13.46
C ILE A 199 10.71 -28.02 12.08
N ASN A 200 9.77 -28.69 11.42
CA ASN A 200 9.99 -29.30 10.11
C ASN A 200 9.72 -28.36 8.92
N ASP A 201 9.36 -27.11 9.18
CA ASP A 201 9.08 -26.14 8.13
C ASP A 201 10.27 -25.21 7.88
N SER A 202 10.84 -25.29 6.67
CA SER A 202 11.99 -24.45 6.27
C SER A 202 11.67 -22.95 6.23
N ASP A 203 10.37 -22.57 6.12
CA ASP A 203 9.94 -21.19 6.06
C ASP A 203 9.70 -20.61 7.47
N ALA A 204 9.79 -21.43 8.53
CA ALA A 204 9.56 -20.98 9.89
C ALA A 204 10.68 -20.02 10.35
N PRO A 205 10.33 -18.90 11.03
CA PRO A 205 11.32 -17.99 11.59
C PRO A 205 12.22 -18.68 12.61
N ALA A 206 13.53 -18.50 12.49
CA ALA A 206 14.53 -19.19 13.31
C ALA A 206 14.27 -19.04 14.83
N LEU A 207 13.79 -17.88 15.28
CA LEU A 207 13.44 -17.63 16.66
C LEU A 207 12.28 -18.53 17.13
N ILE A 208 11.24 -18.67 16.33
CA ILE A 208 10.07 -19.51 16.65
C ILE A 208 10.45 -21.01 16.64
N VAL A 209 11.32 -21.39 15.70
CA VAL A 209 11.88 -22.77 15.68
C VAL A 209 12.67 -23.06 16.95
N ALA A 210 13.53 -22.13 17.38
CA ALA A 210 14.28 -22.27 18.62
C ALA A 210 13.35 -22.39 19.85
N ASP A 211 12.33 -21.56 19.95
CA ASP A 211 11.33 -21.64 21.01
C ASP A 211 10.58 -22.98 20.99
N ALA A 212 10.16 -23.43 19.81
CA ALA A 212 9.50 -24.75 19.66
C ALA A 212 10.37 -25.91 20.06
N GLN A 213 11.68 -25.86 19.73
CA GLN A 213 12.65 -26.89 20.14
C GLN A 213 12.89 -26.89 21.65
N ASN A 214 12.93 -25.73 22.29
CA ASN A 214 13.19 -25.60 23.73
C ASN A 214 12.03 -26.11 24.61
N ILE A 215 10.81 -26.12 24.13
CA ILE A 215 9.61 -26.56 24.91
C ILE A 215 9.17 -27.97 24.57
N ARG A 216 9.74 -28.62 23.56
CA ARG A 216 9.46 -30.00 23.14
C ARG A 216 9.99 -31.01 24.15
#